data_f1a7322cf63525930523235c8f2a481f
#
_entry.id   f1a7322cf63525930523235c8f2a481f
#
_cell.length_a   1.000
_cell.length_b   1.000
_cell.length_c   1.000
_cell.angle_alpha   90.00
_cell.angle_beta   90.00
_cell.angle_gamma   90.00
#
_symmetry.space_group_name_H-M   'P 1'
#
loop_
_entity.id
_entity.type
_entity.pdbx_description
1 polymer ?
#
loop_
_entity_poly.entity_id
_entity_poly.type
_entity_poly.pdbx_seq_one_letter_code
_entity_poly.pdbx_strand_id
1 'polypeptide(L)'
;KNSETDCIALCDVDDTVLKERSENVKDITGKKPKIYKDYRKLLDNKDIDAVVIGTPDHWHCLNLVDALSADKHIYCEKPISNSIEEADIMLKASLEAKKCVQVGQWQRSGGQYKEAMDYLWSGKIGKVRLVKVWAYMGWYGWVDNFKDTDAPKGVDYSMWLGPAPLRKFNQNRFHGSFRWYWDYAGGLMTDWGVHEIDIALWGMNAKNPLSISAAGGKFAYPNQDTETPDSLQTIYEYKDFTMLWEHANGIDGGNYGLSEGIAFIGSKGTIVVNRTGWEVIPEKDHRNGCLLYTS
;
A
#
# COMPACT_ATOMS: atom_id res chain seq x y z
N LYS A 1 6.43 -21.17 8.66
CA LYS A 1 6.24 -21.40 10.11
C LYS A 1 7.35 -20.68 10.86
N ASN A 2 7.06 -19.57 11.54
CA ASN A 2 7.99 -18.99 12.49
C ASN A 2 7.77 -19.70 13.82
N SER A 3 8.80 -20.38 14.36
CA SER A 3 8.71 -21.13 15.62
C SER A 3 8.60 -20.23 16.86
N GLU A 4 8.81 -18.92 16.68
CA GLU A 4 8.84 -17.95 17.78
C GLU A 4 7.50 -17.22 17.98
N THR A 5 6.51 -17.46 17.11
CA THR A 5 5.21 -16.78 17.17
C THR A 5 4.05 -17.76 16.99
N ASP A 6 3.00 -17.62 17.80
CA ASP A 6 1.75 -18.35 17.70
C ASP A 6 0.60 -17.40 17.31
N CYS A 7 -0.19 -17.77 16.31
CA CYS A 7 -1.46 -17.08 16.02
C CYS A 7 -2.54 -17.63 16.96
N ILE A 8 -2.80 -16.93 18.06
CA ILE A 8 -3.71 -17.38 19.12
C ILE A 8 -5.13 -16.84 18.98
N ALA A 9 -5.33 -15.81 18.17
CA ALA A 9 -6.64 -15.18 17.97
C ALA A 9 -6.81 -14.63 16.57
N LEU A 10 -8.05 -14.61 16.08
CA LEU A 10 -8.50 -13.96 14.85
C LEU A 10 -9.74 -13.11 15.14
N CYS A 11 -9.84 -11.96 14.45
CA CYS A 11 -11.03 -11.12 14.46
C CYS A 11 -11.42 -10.73 13.03
N ASP A 12 -12.67 -10.90 12.69
CA ASP A 12 -13.27 -10.42 11.44
C ASP A 12 -14.76 -10.20 11.65
N VAL A 13 -15.35 -9.33 10.85
CA VAL A 13 -16.78 -9.01 10.87
C VAL A 13 -17.61 -9.94 9.97
N ASP A 14 -16.94 -10.76 9.14
CA ASP A 14 -17.55 -11.76 8.25
C ASP A 14 -17.31 -13.16 8.80
N ASP A 15 -18.41 -13.85 9.15
CA ASP A 15 -18.39 -15.21 9.69
C ASP A 15 -17.75 -16.22 8.74
N THR A 16 -17.91 -16.02 7.44
CA THR A 16 -17.36 -16.91 6.42
C THR A 16 -15.85 -16.80 6.36
N VAL A 17 -15.34 -15.58 6.29
CA VAL A 17 -13.91 -15.29 6.31
C VAL A 17 -13.30 -15.79 7.61
N LEU A 18 -13.93 -15.48 8.74
CA LEU A 18 -13.43 -15.87 10.07
C LEU A 18 -13.30 -17.38 10.23
N LYS A 19 -14.30 -18.12 9.76
CA LYS A 19 -14.30 -19.59 9.77
C LYS A 19 -13.18 -20.15 8.89
N GLU A 20 -13.09 -19.67 7.65
CA GLU A 20 -12.06 -20.12 6.69
C GLU A 20 -10.66 -19.88 7.24
N ARG A 21 -10.37 -18.67 7.71
CA ARG A 21 -9.04 -18.31 8.23
C ARG A 21 -8.71 -19.06 9.51
N SER A 22 -9.70 -19.36 10.36
CA SER A 22 -9.52 -20.19 11.55
C SER A 22 -9.09 -21.63 11.24
N GLU A 23 -9.70 -22.24 10.21
CA GLU A 23 -9.27 -23.56 9.76
C GLU A 23 -7.87 -23.51 9.09
N ASN A 24 -7.59 -22.48 8.28
CA ASN A 24 -6.26 -22.30 7.68
C ASN A 24 -5.15 -22.21 8.76
N VAL A 25 -5.38 -21.43 9.83
CA VAL A 25 -4.42 -21.34 10.93
C VAL A 25 -4.25 -22.70 11.60
N LYS A 26 -5.34 -23.42 11.88
CA LYS A 26 -5.31 -24.75 12.48
C LYS A 26 -4.53 -25.75 11.62
N ASP A 27 -4.73 -25.74 10.30
CA ASP A 27 -4.04 -26.64 9.37
C ASP A 27 -2.52 -26.38 9.34
N ILE A 28 -2.11 -25.11 9.44
CA ILE A 28 -0.71 -24.71 9.43
C ILE A 28 -0.04 -24.97 10.79
N THR A 29 -0.72 -24.67 11.89
CA THR A 29 -0.12 -24.65 13.24
C THR A 29 -0.46 -25.88 14.09
N GLY A 30 -1.52 -26.61 13.74
CA GLY A 30 -2.11 -27.67 14.55
C GLY A 30 -2.99 -27.16 15.71
N LYS A 31 -3.12 -25.83 15.87
CA LYS A 31 -3.90 -25.20 16.96
C LYS A 31 -4.99 -24.32 16.38
N LYS A 32 -6.22 -24.41 16.91
CA LYS A 32 -7.30 -23.55 16.51
C LYS A 32 -7.24 -22.23 17.28
N PRO A 33 -7.20 -21.06 16.59
CA PRO A 33 -7.19 -19.77 17.24
C PRO A 33 -8.55 -19.45 17.87
N LYS A 34 -8.56 -18.63 18.91
CA LYS A 34 -9.80 -18.04 19.43
C LYS A 34 -10.35 -17.02 18.45
N ILE A 35 -11.65 -17.01 18.22
CA ILE A 35 -12.30 -16.12 17.25
C ILE A 35 -13.09 -15.02 17.95
N TYR A 36 -13.05 -13.82 17.36
CA TYR A 36 -13.73 -12.62 17.83
C TYR A 36 -14.43 -11.94 16.64
N LYS A 37 -15.57 -11.30 16.89
CA LYS A 37 -16.27 -10.43 15.93
C LYS A 37 -16.04 -8.95 16.20
N ASP A 38 -15.59 -8.63 17.39
CA ASP A 38 -15.29 -7.27 17.84
C ASP A 38 -13.81 -7.23 18.25
N TYR A 39 -13.00 -6.43 17.53
CA TYR A 39 -11.55 -6.32 17.75
C TYR A 39 -11.23 -5.79 19.17
N ARG A 40 -12.11 -4.97 19.77
CA ARG A 40 -11.92 -4.45 21.12
C ARG A 40 -11.86 -5.57 22.14
N LYS A 41 -12.71 -6.59 21.97
CA LYS A 41 -12.69 -7.80 22.82
C LYS A 41 -11.46 -8.68 22.57
N LEU A 42 -10.91 -8.65 21.35
CA LEU A 42 -9.61 -9.28 21.08
C LEU A 42 -8.51 -8.54 21.84
N LEU A 43 -8.50 -7.19 21.81
CA LEU A 43 -7.50 -6.37 22.49
C LEU A 43 -7.54 -6.51 24.02
N ASP A 44 -8.70 -6.81 24.61
CA ASP A 44 -8.84 -7.11 26.05
C ASP A 44 -8.10 -8.37 26.49
N ASN A 45 -7.78 -9.27 25.55
CA ASN A 45 -7.06 -10.50 25.85
C ASN A 45 -5.59 -10.19 26.17
N LYS A 46 -5.17 -10.50 27.39
CA LYS A 46 -3.82 -10.23 27.90
C LYS A 46 -2.76 -11.23 27.40
N ASP A 47 -3.17 -12.38 26.84
CA ASP A 47 -2.27 -13.36 26.25
C ASP A 47 -1.79 -12.95 24.84
N ILE A 48 -2.32 -11.86 24.28
CA ILE A 48 -1.92 -11.31 22.99
C ILE A 48 -0.85 -10.24 23.22
N ASP A 49 0.36 -10.46 22.71
CA ASP A 49 1.47 -9.51 22.78
C ASP A 49 1.47 -8.53 21.60
N ALA A 50 1.08 -9.00 20.43
CA ALA A 50 1.13 -8.25 19.18
C ALA A 50 -0.10 -8.51 18.31
N VAL A 51 -0.47 -7.51 17.50
CA VAL A 51 -1.56 -7.61 16.52
C VAL A 51 -1.09 -7.26 15.11
N VAL A 52 -1.66 -7.98 14.14
CA VAL A 52 -1.56 -7.64 12.72
C VAL A 52 -2.89 -7.02 12.30
N ILE A 53 -2.84 -5.77 11.84
CA ILE A 53 -4.00 -5.01 11.36
C ILE A 53 -3.99 -5.11 9.84
N GLY A 54 -4.94 -5.84 9.27
CA GLY A 54 -5.15 -6.05 7.85
C GLY A 54 -6.59 -5.75 7.44
N THR A 55 -7.24 -4.85 8.14
CA THR A 55 -8.58 -4.33 7.85
C THR A 55 -8.57 -3.43 6.60
N PRO A 56 -9.72 -3.00 6.07
CA PRO A 56 -9.76 -1.91 5.10
C PRO A 56 -9.13 -0.62 5.65
N ASP A 57 -8.63 0.23 4.75
CA ASP A 57 -7.79 1.40 5.06
C ASP A 57 -8.43 2.35 6.08
N HIS A 58 -9.74 2.59 5.97
CA HIS A 58 -10.51 3.47 6.88
C HIS A 58 -10.58 2.99 8.33
N TRP A 59 -10.21 1.74 8.60
CA TRP A 59 -10.15 1.18 9.94
C TRP A 59 -8.77 1.24 10.59
N HIS A 60 -7.70 1.47 9.80
CA HIS A 60 -6.32 1.36 10.28
C HIS A 60 -6.04 2.27 11.46
N CYS A 61 -6.49 3.53 11.40
CA CYS A 61 -6.22 4.52 12.45
C CYS A 61 -6.82 4.09 13.80
N LEU A 62 -8.12 3.79 13.84
CA LEU A 62 -8.78 3.36 15.08
C LEU A 62 -8.16 2.09 15.64
N ASN A 63 -7.97 1.08 14.80
CA ASN A 63 -7.40 -0.19 15.24
C ASN A 63 -5.99 -0.02 15.80
N LEU A 64 -5.16 0.84 15.19
CA LEU A 64 -3.80 1.08 15.68
C LEU A 64 -3.80 1.82 17.02
N VAL A 65 -4.57 2.89 17.15
CA VAL A 65 -4.62 3.68 18.38
C VAL A 65 -5.19 2.86 19.54
N ASP A 66 -6.24 2.09 19.29
CA ASP A 66 -6.84 1.21 20.30
C ASP A 66 -5.89 0.07 20.72
N ALA A 67 -5.15 -0.49 19.76
CA ALA A 67 -4.15 -1.52 20.04
C ALA A 67 -2.98 -0.99 20.88
N LEU A 68 -2.51 0.24 20.61
CA LEU A 68 -1.50 0.89 21.45
C LEU A 68 -2.04 1.15 22.87
N SER A 69 -3.28 1.61 22.97
CA SER A 69 -3.95 1.84 24.26
C SER A 69 -4.14 0.54 25.07
N ALA A 70 -4.26 -0.59 24.36
CA ALA A 70 -4.34 -1.93 24.95
C ALA A 70 -2.96 -2.56 25.22
N ASP A 71 -1.88 -1.80 25.06
CA ASP A 71 -0.48 -2.22 25.32
C ASP A 71 0.00 -3.33 24.37
N LYS A 72 -0.37 -3.29 23.08
CA LYS A 72 0.04 -4.27 22.06
C LYS A 72 1.12 -3.73 21.14
N HIS A 73 2.03 -4.62 20.68
CA HIS A 73 2.87 -4.35 19.51
C HIS A 73 2.03 -4.47 18.24
N ILE A 74 2.40 -3.74 17.18
CA ILE A 74 1.56 -3.61 15.99
C ILE A 74 2.35 -3.81 14.71
N TYR A 75 1.80 -4.64 13.82
CA TYR A 75 2.07 -4.59 12.39
C TYR A 75 0.80 -4.10 11.69
N CYS A 76 0.85 -2.92 11.06
CA CYS A 76 -0.29 -2.36 10.34
C CYS A 76 -0.03 -2.41 8.85
N GLU A 77 -0.98 -3.00 8.10
CA GLU A 77 -0.88 -3.05 6.64
C GLU A 77 -0.90 -1.66 6.00
N LYS A 78 -0.40 -1.61 4.78
CA LYS A 78 -0.46 -0.44 3.91
C LYS A 78 -1.84 -0.35 3.22
N PRO A 79 -2.27 0.84 2.80
CA PRO A 79 -1.79 2.18 3.19
C PRO A 79 -2.03 2.45 4.67
N ILE A 80 -1.17 3.24 5.28
CA ILE A 80 -1.21 3.42 6.74
C ILE A 80 -2.55 4.00 7.24
N SER A 81 -3.18 4.87 6.46
CA SER A 81 -4.41 5.57 6.82
C SER A 81 -5.23 5.96 5.59
N ASN A 82 -6.48 6.39 5.81
CA ASN A 82 -7.37 6.91 4.78
C ASN A 82 -7.28 8.44 4.62
N SER A 83 -6.72 9.16 5.59
CA SER A 83 -6.52 10.61 5.53
C SER A 83 -5.16 11.04 6.12
N ILE A 84 -4.75 12.29 5.81
CA ILE A 84 -3.51 12.87 6.34
C ILE A 84 -3.63 13.08 7.85
N GLU A 85 -4.80 13.50 8.33
CA GLU A 85 -5.08 13.71 9.76
C GLU A 85 -4.95 12.41 10.55
N GLU A 86 -5.46 11.31 10.01
CA GLU A 86 -5.30 9.98 10.62
C GLU A 86 -3.82 9.57 10.68
N ALA A 87 -3.05 9.80 9.62
CA ALA A 87 -1.62 9.51 9.61
C ALA A 87 -0.87 10.27 10.70
N ASP A 88 -1.21 11.55 10.92
CA ASP A 88 -0.63 12.37 11.99
C ASP A 88 -1.00 11.85 13.38
N ILE A 89 -2.24 11.44 13.59
CA ILE A 89 -2.71 10.84 14.85
C ILE A 89 -1.94 9.54 15.12
N MET A 90 -1.84 8.66 14.11
CA MET A 90 -1.14 7.39 14.23
C MET A 90 0.35 7.57 14.51
N LEU A 91 0.99 8.53 13.85
CA LEU A 91 2.39 8.87 14.10
C LEU A 91 2.61 9.34 15.55
N LYS A 92 1.79 10.28 16.04
CA LYS A 92 1.86 10.78 17.42
C LYS A 92 1.68 9.65 18.43
N ALA A 93 0.61 8.86 18.27
CA ALA A 93 0.34 7.73 19.15
C ALA A 93 1.51 6.71 19.16
N SER A 94 2.11 6.45 18.00
CA SER A 94 3.25 5.52 17.88
C SER A 94 4.52 6.06 18.54
N LEU A 95 4.77 7.37 18.48
CA LEU A 95 5.94 7.99 19.13
C LEU A 95 5.81 8.05 20.66
N GLU A 96 4.59 8.19 21.17
CA GLU A 96 4.29 8.24 22.60
C GLU A 96 4.25 6.84 23.24
N ALA A 97 3.95 5.82 22.46
CA ALA A 97 3.84 4.45 22.94
C ALA A 97 5.21 3.79 23.16
N LYS A 98 5.31 2.92 24.16
CA LYS A 98 6.49 2.08 24.41
C LYS A 98 6.39 0.74 23.66
N LYS A 99 5.76 0.73 22.50
CA LYS A 99 5.51 -0.47 21.69
C LYS A 99 6.14 -0.35 20.32
N CYS A 100 6.47 -1.49 19.74
CA CYS A 100 6.92 -1.54 18.36
C CYS A 100 5.72 -1.36 17.43
N VAL A 101 5.80 -0.42 16.50
CA VAL A 101 4.84 -0.24 15.42
C VAL A 101 5.58 -0.38 14.09
N GLN A 102 5.18 -1.36 13.30
CA GLN A 102 5.72 -1.62 11.97
C GLN A 102 4.63 -1.41 10.93
N VAL A 103 4.92 -0.59 9.91
CA VAL A 103 4.03 -0.44 8.74
C VAL A 103 4.40 -1.46 7.67
N GLY A 104 3.41 -1.99 6.97
CA GLY A 104 3.53 -3.01 5.94
C GLY A 104 4.18 -2.58 4.62
N GLN A 105 5.21 -1.72 4.66
CA GLN A 105 6.02 -1.31 3.51
C GLN A 105 7.09 -2.37 3.18
N TRP A 106 6.62 -3.56 2.86
CA TRP A 106 7.44 -4.77 2.76
C TRP A 106 8.49 -4.73 1.63
N GLN A 107 8.30 -3.91 0.59
CA GLN A 107 9.28 -3.76 -0.50
C GLN A 107 10.64 -3.29 0.01
N ARG A 108 10.71 -2.49 1.08
CA ARG A 108 11.96 -2.11 1.73
C ARG A 108 12.77 -3.29 2.29
N SER A 109 12.14 -4.44 2.50
CA SER A 109 12.80 -5.68 2.95
C SER A 109 13.27 -6.55 1.78
N GLY A 110 12.87 -6.27 0.55
CA GLY A 110 13.27 -7.03 -0.64
C GLY A 110 14.74 -6.83 -0.98
N GLY A 111 15.45 -7.94 -1.27
CA GLY A 111 16.90 -7.92 -1.59
C GLY A 111 17.19 -7.04 -2.81
N GLN A 112 16.42 -7.19 -3.89
CA GLN A 112 16.58 -6.42 -5.12
C GLN A 112 16.43 -4.90 -4.91
N TYR A 113 15.52 -4.48 -4.02
CA TYR A 113 15.37 -3.06 -3.70
C TYR A 113 16.57 -2.54 -2.91
N LYS A 114 17.09 -3.32 -1.94
CA LYS A 114 18.29 -2.93 -1.19
C LYS A 114 19.51 -2.79 -2.10
N GLU A 115 19.73 -3.77 -2.96
CA GLU A 115 20.82 -3.74 -3.93
C GLU A 115 20.72 -2.54 -4.88
N ALA A 116 19.53 -2.26 -5.41
CA ALA A 116 19.28 -1.09 -6.25
C ALA A 116 19.53 0.23 -5.50
N MET A 117 19.14 0.33 -4.22
CA MET A 117 19.40 1.53 -3.40
C MET A 117 20.88 1.69 -3.09
N ASP A 118 21.59 0.62 -2.75
CA ASP A 118 23.05 0.66 -2.53
C ASP A 118 23.79 1.13 -3.80
N TYR A 119 23.36 0.65 -4.96
CA TYR A 119 23.91 1.11 -6.23
C TYR A 119 23.58 2.56 -6.54
N LEU A 120 22.34 3.00 -6.28
CA LEU A 120 21.92 4.40 -6.42
C LEU A 120 22.77 5.34 -5.57
N TRP A 121 22.95 5.01 -4.28
CA TRP A 121 23.73 5.80 -3.33
C TRP A 121 25.24 5.78 -3.57
N SER A 122 25.73 4.79 -4.33
CA SER A 122 27.12 4.79 -4.77
C SER A 122 27.46 5.96 -5.73
N GLY A 123 26.43 6.63 -6.29
CA GLY A 123 26.60 7.77 -7.21
C GLY A 123 27.01 7.37 -8.63
N LYS A 124 27.07 6.08 -8.95
CA LYS A 124 27.54 5.59 -10.27
C LYS A 124 26.67 6.07 -11.43
N ILE A 125 25.36 6.25 -11.23
CA ILE A 125 24.45 6.79 -12.26
C ILE A 125 24.54 8.34 -12.38
N GLY A 126 25.41 8.99 -11.60
CA GLY A 126 25.53 10.45 -11.56
C GLY A 126 24.35 11.11 -10.81
N LYS A 127 24.17 12.43 -11.02
CA LYS A 127 23.09 13.18 -10.36
C LYS A 127 21.72 12.77 -10.91
N VAL A 128 20.85 12.24 -10.06
CA VAL A 128 19.44 11.96 -10.39
C VAL A 128 18.69 13.29 -10.49
N ARG A 129 17.91 13.46 -11.56
CA ARG A 129 17.13 14.68 -11.84
C ARG A 129 15.64 14.37 -11.99
N LEU A 130 15.31 13.17 -12.44
CA LEU A 130 13.95 12.72 -12.68
C LEU A 130 13.77 11.37 -11.99
N VAL A 131 12.62 11.17 -11.35
CA VAL A 131 12.19 9.86 -10.85
C VAL A 131 10.84 9.57 -11.48
N LYS A 132 10.71 8.42 -12.14
CA LYS A 132 9.42 7.94 -12.66
C LYS A 132 8.95 6.77 -11.80
N VAL A 133 7.69 6.80 -11.44
CA VAL A 133 7.03 5.79 -10.61
C VAL A 133 5.71 5.45 -11.28
N TRP A 134 5.44 4.16 -11.50
CA TRP A 134 4.22 3.79 -12.24
C TRP A 134 3.64 2.47 -11.78
N ALA A 135 2.32 2.32 -12.04
CA ALA A 135 1.59 1.07 -11.93
C ALA A 135 0.49 1.00 -13.02
N TYR A 136 0.66 0.12 -13.98
CA TYR A 136 -0.29 -0.17 -15.04
C TYR A 136 -0.88 -1.55 -14.79
N MET A 137 -2.19 -1.62 -14.50
CA MET A 137 -2.83 -2.84 -13.98
C MET A 137 -3.98 -3.26 -14.90
N GLY A 138 -3.66 -4.05 -15.95
CA GLY A 138 -4.62 -4.51 -16.93
C GLY A 138 -5.75 -5.36 -16.36
N TRP A 139 -5.47 -6.09 -15.27
CA TRP A 139 -6.43 -6.94 -14.57
C TRP A 139 -7.22 -6.24 -13.47
N TYR A 140 -6.93 -4.94 -13.19
CA TYR A 140 -7.38 -4.26 -12.00
C TYR A 140 -8.32 -3.08 -12.34
N GLY A 141 -9.40 -2.93 -11.60
CA GLY A 141 -10.32 -1.79 -11.70
C GLY A 141 -11.66 -2.09 -12.36
N TRP A 142 -11.87 -3.29 -12.92
CA TRP A 142 -13.22 -3.65 -13.37
C TRP A 142 -14.10 -4.01 -12.17
N VAL A 143 -15.23 -3.33 -12.05
CA VAL A 143 -16.24 -3.58 -11.02
C VAL A 143 -17.61 -3.57 -11.69
N ASP A 144 -18.39 -4.63 -11.49
CA ASP A 144 -19.76 -4.67 -11.98
C ASP A 144 -20.65 -3.66 -11.23
N ASN A 145 -21.67 -3.14 -11.90
CA ASN A 145 -22.62 -2.22 -11.29
C ASN A 145 -23.70 -2.98 -10.52
N PHE A 146 -23.44 -3.33 -9.27
CA PHE A 146 -24.44 -3.94 -8.39
C PHE A 146 -25.35 -2.89 -7.77
N LYS A 147 -26.60 -3.30 -7.49
CA LYS A 147 -27.55 -2.47 -6.72
C LYS A 147 -27.29 -2.61 -5.23
N ASP A 148 -27.68 -1.59 -4.50
CA ASP A 148 -27.71 -1.65 -3.04
C ASP A 148 -28.69 -2.72 -2.55
N THR A 149 -28.24 -3.50 -1.58
CA THR A 149 -29.03 -4.60 -0.97
C THR A 149 -28.88 -4.56 0.56
N ASP A 150 -29.52 -5.53 1.23
CA ASP A 150 -29.19 -5.83 2.61
C ASP A 150 -27.83 -6.55 2.68
N ALA A 151 -27.12 -6.40 3.79
CA ALA A 151 -25.86 -7.08 4.01
C ALA A 151 -26.04 -8.60 4.04
N PRO A 152 -25.06 -9.38 3.55
CA PRO A 152 -25.12 -10.84 3.62
C PRO A 152 -25.28 -11.35 5.05
N LYS A 153 -25.98 -12.46 5.21
CA LYS A 153 -26.10 -13.10 6.52
C LYS A 153 -24.73 -13.51 7.05
N GLY A 154 -24.45 -13.17 8.31
CA GLY A 154 -23.17 -13.46 8.96
C GLY A 154 -22.14 -12.34 8.84
N VAL A 155 -22.49 -11.24 8.16
CA VAL A 155 -21.66 -10.03 8.08
C VAL A 155 -22.20 -8.97 9.04
N ASP A 156 -21.36 -8.48 9.97
CA ASP A 156 -21.64 -7.27 10.74
C ASP A 156 -21.23 -6.04 9.91
N TYR A 157 -22.15 -5.62 9.04
CA TYR A 157 -21.88 -4.50 8.13
C TYR A 157 -21.77 -3.15 8.84
N SER A 158 -22.44 -2.98 9.98
CA SER A 158 -22.29 -1.79 10.81
C SER A 158 -20.86 -1.66 11.33
N MET A 159 -20.31 -2.74 11.84
CA MET A 159 -18.91 -2.80 12.26
C MET A 159 -17.95 -2.69 11.06
N TRP A 160 -18.29 -3.23 9.89
CA TRP A 160 -17.48 -3.06 8.69
C TRP A 160 -17.38 -1.60 8.26
N LEU A 161 -18.50 -0.86 8.27
CA LEU A 161 -18.51 0.58 7.98
C LEU A 161 -17.69 1.38 9.01
N GLY A 162 -17.84 1.07 10.28
CA GLY A 162 -17.07 1.72 11.35
C GLY A 162 -17.09 3.24 11.28
N PRO A 163 -15.92 3.89 11.08
CA PRO A 163 -15.83 5.35 11.00
C PRO A 163 -16.31 5.94 9.66
N ALA A 164 -16.51 5.11 8.64
CA ALA A 164 -16.95 5.57 7.32
C ALA A 164 -18.43 6.00 7.35
N PRO A 165 -18.88 6.84 6.40
CA PRO A 165 -20.27 7.26 6.30
C PRO A 165 -21.24 6.09 6.19
N LEU A 166 -22.42 6.23 6.79
CA LEU A 166 -23.48 5.22 6.71
C LEU A 166 -24.00 5.10 5.28
N ARG A 167 -23.79 3.94 4.66
CA ARG A 167 -24.30 3.56 3.34
C ARG A 167 -24.99 2.20 3.40
N LYS A 168 -25.98 1.97 2.54
CA LYS A 168 -26.52 0.62 2.32
C LYS A 168 -25.42 -0.31 1.80
N PHE A 169 -25.55 -1.59 2.10
CA PHE A 169 -24.62 -2.58 1.56
C PHE A 169 -24.65 -2.59 0.04
N ASN A 170 -23.45 -2.63 -0.54
CA ASN A 170 -23.26 -2.86 -1.97
C ASN A 170 -22.00 -3.72 -2.13
N GLN A 171 -22.12 -4.79 -2.91
CA GLN A 171 -21.02 -5.72 -3.12
C GLN A 171 -19.78 -5.07 -3.74
N ASN A 172 -19.97 -4.01 -4.54
CA ASN A 172 -18.87 -3.24 -5.13
C ASN A 172 -18.02 -2.51 -4.09
N ARG A 173 -18.60 -2.16 -2.95
CA ARG A 173 -17.93 -1.42 -1.87
C ARG A 173 -17.41 -2.34 -0.76
N PHE A 174 -17.50 -3.65 -0.94
CA PHE A 174 -17.21 -4.63 0.10
C PHE A 174 -15.99 -5.47 -0.27
N HIS A 175 -15.25 -5.98 0.75
CA HIS A 175 -14.00 -6.74 0.58
C HIS A 175 -12.98 -6.04 -0.34
N GLY A 176 -12.43 -6.72 -1.35
CA GLY A 176 -11.36 -6.19 -2.20
C GLY A 176 -11.70 -4.92 -2.99
N SER A 177 -12.98 -4.74 -3.36
CA SER A 177 -13.41 -3.62 -4.21
C SER A 177 -13.60 -2.30 -3.48
N PHE A 178 -13.58 -2.27 -2.15
CA PHE A 178 -13.65 -1.02 -1.35
C PHE A 178 -12.61 0.02 -1.78
N ARG A 179 -11.50 -0.41 -2.34
CA ARG A 179 -10.38 0.43 -2.81
C ARG A 179 -10.76 1.54 -3.78
N TRP A 180 -11.89 1.38 -4.47
CA TRP A 180 -12.36 2.28 -5.51
C TRP A 180 -13.32 3.37 -5.02
N TYR A 181 -13.52 3.48 -3.70
CA TYR A 181 -14.47 4.40 -3.10
C TYR A 181 -13.80 5.24 -2.03
N TRP A 182 -13.98 6.57 -2.13
CA TRP A 182 -13.32 7.56 -1.29
C TRP A 182 -13.62 7.42 0.21
N ASP A 183 -14.78 6.90 0.56
CA ASP A 183 -15.14 6.67 1.96
C ASP A 183 -14.24 5.64 2.66
N TYR A 184 -13.54 4.80 1.89
CA TYR A 184 -12.79 3.66 2.43
C TYR A 184 -11.32 3.66 2.06
N ALA A 185 -10.96 4.23 0.90
CA ALA A 185 -9.60 4.18 0.36
C ALA A 185 -9.36 5.26 -0.71
N GLY A 186 -8.20 5.25 -1.37
CA GLY A 186 -7.81 6.24 -2.38
C GLY A 186 -7.44 5.65 -3.75
N GLY A 187 -8.04 4.52 -4.14
CA GLY A 187 -7.82 3.87 -5.43
C GLY A 187 -6.40 3.33 -5.62
N LEU A 188 -5.96 3.25 -6.87
CA LEU A 188 -4.65 2.71 -7.19
C LEU A 188 -3.49 3.58 -6.67
N MET A 189 -3.73 4.87 -6.48
CA MET A 189 -2.76 5.80 -5.89
C MET A 189 -2.35 5.36 -4.49
N THR A 190 -3.28 4.94 -3.65
CA THR A 190 -2.97 4.51 -2.29
C THR A 190 -2.71 3.00 -2.20
N ASP A 191 -3.30 2.18 -3.09
CA ASP A 191 -3.07 0.73 -3.05
C ASP A 191 -1.69 0.33 -3.61
N TRP A 192 -1.32 0.82 -4.80
CA TRP A 192 -0.03 0.55 -5.44
C TRP A 192 0.97 1.70 -5.30
N GLY A 193 0.49 2.95 -5.41
CA GLY A 193 1.37 4.11 -5.31
C GLY A 193 2.12 4.15 -4.00
N VAL A 194 1.51 3.74 -2.90
CA VAL A 194 2.18 3.68 -1.60
C VAL A 194 3.41 2.76 -1.58
N HIS A 195 3.41 1.67 -2.35
CA HIS A 195 4.56 0.78 -2.46
C HIS A 195 5.70 1.40 -3.26
N GLU A 196 5.37 1.93 -4.44
CA GLU A 196 6.36 2.37 -5.41
C GLU A 196 6.91 3.77 -5.04
N ILE A 197 6.04 4.69 -4.61
CA ILE A 197 6.45 6.02 -4.14
C ILE A 197 7.31 5.91 -2.88
N ASP A 198 7.02 4.96 -1.98
CA ASP A 198 7.84 4.71 -0.79
C ASP A 198 9.30 4.36 -1.13
N ILE A 199 9.51 3.51 -2.13
CA ILE A 199 10.85 3.17 -2.63
C ILE A 199 11.52 4.38 -3.28
N ALA A 200 10.77 5.17 -4.05
CA ALA A 200 11.29 6.40 -4.65
C ALA A 200 11.74 7.42 -3.59
N LEU A 201 10.92 7.64 -2.56
CA LEU A 201 11.26 8.51 -1.43
C LEU A 201 12.46 7.99 -0.65
N TRP A 202 12.55 6.69 -0.42
CA TRP A 202 13.70 6.06 0.23
C TRP A 202 14.98 6.24 -0.57
N GLY A 203 14.95 5.94 -1.87
CA GLY A 203 16.11 6.07 -2.75
C GLY A 203 16.64 7.50 -2.83
N MET A 204 15.74 8.48 -2.91
CA MET A 204 16.09 9.90 -2.96
C MET A 204 16.34 10.54 -1.58
N ASN A 205 16.15 9.81 -0.49
CA ASN A 205 16.12 10.35 0.88
C ASN A 205 15.24 11.61 0.98
N ALA A 206 14.11 11.58 0.28
CA ALA A 206 13.22 12.72 0.11
C ALA A 206 12.24 12.82 1.29
N LYS A 207 11.90 14.06 1.63
CA LYS A 207 10.85 14.40 2.60
C LYS A 207 9.64 14.98 1.85
N ASN A 208 9.14 16.11 2.28
CA ASN A 208 7.98 16.76 1.66
C ASN A 208 8.35 17.41 0.32
N PRO A 209 7.52 17.30 -0.71
CA PRO A 209 7.66 18.05 -1.95
C PRO A 209 7.39 19.55 -1.72
N LEU A 210 7.90 20.40 -2.61
CA LEU A 210 7.62 21.83 -2.65
C LEU A 210 6.23 22.13 -3.20
N SER A 211 5.83 21.37 -4.22
CA SER A 211 4.50 21.45 -4.82
C SER A 211 4.06 20.09 -5.38
N ILE A 212 2.74 19.93 -5.54
CA ILE A 212 2.13 18.75 -6.15
C ILE A 212 1.08 19.22 -7.15
N SER A 213 1.13 18.65 -8.36
CA SER A 213 0.13 18.84 -9.41
C SER A 213 -0.35 17.51 -9.94
N ALA A 214 -1.65 17.35 -10.15
CA ALA A 214 -2.23 16.11 -10.63
C ALA A 214 -3.28 16.35 -11.71
N ALA A 215 -3.39 15.39 -12.63
CA ALA A 215 -4.44 15.30 -13.63
C ALA A 215 -4.85 13.84 -13.83
N GLY A 216 -6.14 13.58 -13.94
CA GLY A 216 -6.65 12.23 -14.12
C GLY A 216 -8.17 12.19 -14.12
N GLY A 217 -8.71 10.99 -14.22
CA GLY A 217 -10.15 10.79 -14.27
C GLY A 217 -10.54 9.32 -14.48
N LYS A 218 -11.82 9.10 -14.72
CA LYS A 218 -12.38 7.80 -15.09
C LYS A 218 -12.50 7.73 -16.61
N PHE A 219 -11.42 7.30 -17.27
CA PHE A 219 -11.33 7.27 -18.74
C PHE A 219 -11.49 5.84 -19.29
N ALA A 220 -11.01 4.84 -18.56
CA ALA A 220 -11.15 3.43 -18.95
C ALA A 220 -12.56 2.92 -18.66
N TYR A 221 -13.13 3.26 -17.50
CA TYR A 221 -14.41 2.74 -17.01
C TYR A 221 -15.39 3.87 -16.61
N PRO A 222 -15.79 4.77 -17.52
CA PRO A 222 -16.57 5.97 -17.18
C PRO A 222 -17.97 5.66 -16.64
N ASN A 223 -18.53 4.48 -16.96
CA ASN A 223 -19.90 4.06 -16.59
C ASN A 223 -19.96 3.19 -15.32
N GLN A 224 -18.83 2.88 -14.70
CA GLN A 224 -18.82 2.16 -13.42
C GLN A 224 -19.15 3.12 -12.27
N ASP A 225 -19.68 2.61 -11.17
CA ASP A 225 -19.99 3.42 -9.98
C ASP A 225 -18.79 3.64 -9.05
N THR A 226 -17.58 3.20 -9.47
CA THR A 226 -16.31 3.52 -8.78
C THR A 226 -16.08 5.03 -8.73
N GLU A 227 -15.43 5.52 -7.69
CA GLU A 227 -15.27 6.95 -7.43
C GLU A 227 -13.85 7.46 -7.71
N THR A 228 -12.83 6.60 -7.53
CA THR A 228 -11.43 6.97 -7.72
C THR A 228 -11.05 6.97 -9.21
N PRO A 229 -10.05 7.79 -9.61
CA PRO A 229 -9.53 7.77 -10.97
C PRO A 229 -9.01 6.39 -11.39
N ASP A 230 -9.33 5.96 -12.60
CA ASP A 230 -8.71 4.79 -13.23
C ASP A 230 -7.43 5.15 -13.99
N SER A 231 -7.22 6.43 -14.26
CA SER A 231 -6.04 6.98 -14.91
C SER A 231 -5.64 8.26 -14.20
N LEU A 232 -4.39 8.35 -13.74
CA LEU A 232 -3.89 9.50 -12.98
C LEU A 232 -2.40 9.70 -13.25
N GLN A 233 -2.02 10.97 -13.38
CA GLN A 233 -0.63 11.42 -13.33
C GLN A 233 -0.47 12.49 -12.26
N THR A 234 0.59 12.37 -11.46
CA THR A 234 0.90 13.31 -10.38
C THR A 234 2.37 13.68 -10.43
N ILE A 235 2.66 14.97 -10.49
CA ILE A 235 4.02 15.52 -10.46
C ILE A 235 4.29 16.06 -9.06
N TYR A 236 5.39 15.60 -8.46
CA TYR A 236 5.92 16.08 -7.19
C TYR A 236 7.19 16.88 -7.49
N GLU A 237 7.20 18.15 -7.14
CA GLU A 237 8.35 19.03 -7.28
C GLU A 237 9.20 18.99 -6.01
N TYR A 238 10.49 18.69 -6.16
CA TYR A 238 11.49 18.81 -5.11
C TYR A 238 12.58 19.82 -5.53
N LYS A 239 13.39 20.28 -4.60
CA LYS A 239 14.43 21.25 -4.87
C LYS A 239 15.40 20.85 -5.99
N ASP A 240 15.78 19.56 -6.03
CA ASP A 240 16.85 19.05 -6.90
C ASP A 240 16.40 18.05 -7.96
N PHE A 241 15.15 17.61 -7.92
CA PHE A 241 14.55 16.65 -8.86
C PHE A 241 13.02 16.79 -8.91
N THR A 242 12.43 16.20 -9.93
CA THR A 242 10.98 15.97 -9.99
C THR A 242 10.68 14.49 -9.96
N MET A 243 9.56 14.13 -9.32
CA MET A 243 9.04 12.77 -9.33
C MET A 243 7.66 12.76 -10.01
N LEU A 244 7.46 11.84 -10.94
CA LEU A 244 6.19 11.57 -11.60
C LEU A 244 5.65 10.25 -11.06
N TRP A 245 4.45 10.26 -10.53
CA TRP A 245 3.61 9.07 -10.37
C TRP A 245 2.60 8.99 -11.50
N GLU A 246 2.42 7.81 -12.08
CA GLU A 246 1.36 7.57 -13.04
C GLU A 246 0.76 6.18 -12.87
N HIS A 247 -0.56 6.09 -13.06
CA HIS A 247 -1.23 4.81 -13.11
C HIS A 247 -2.31 4.78 -14.20
N ALA A 248 -2.59 3.56 -14.69
CA ALA A 248 -3.71 3.29 -15.58
C ALA A 248 -4.25 1.88 -15.32
N ASN A 249 -5.55 1.77 -15.07
CA ASN A 249 -6.27 0.51 -14.98
C ASN A 249 -6.62 0.03 -16.40
N GLY A 250 -6.68 -1.28 -16.60
CA GLY A 250 -7.04 -1.87 -17.90
C GLY A 250 -5.91 -1.86 -18.93
N ILE A 251 -4.70 -1.48 -18.55
CA ILE A 251 -3.51 -1.44 -19.40
C ILE A 251 -2.36 -2.13 -18.66
N ASP A 252 -1.60 -3.02 -19.35
CA ASP A 252 -0.44 -3.73 -18.79
C ASP A 252 0.91 -3.18 -19.29
N GLY A 253 0.92 -2.46 -20.41
CA GLY A 253 2.13 -1.93 -21.03
C GLY A 253 2.62 -0.66 -20.35
N GLY A 254 3.46 -0.79 -19.32
CA GLY A 254 4.03 0.34 -18.60
C GLY A 254 5.40 0.79 -19.12
N ASN A 255 6.07 1.65 -18.36
CA ASN A 255 7.40 2.17 -18.70
C ASN A 255 8.45 1.04 -18.69
N TYR A 256 9.39 1.12 -19.60
CA TYR A 256 10.46 0.13 -19.76
C TYR A 256 9.96 -1.31 -20.03
N GLY A 257 8.73 -1.47 -20.50
CA GLY A 257 8.11 -2.78 -20.71
C GLY A 257 7.65 -3.48 -19.44
N LEU A 258 7.59 -2.76 -18.33
CA LEU A 258 7.19 -3.27 -17.00
C LEU A 258 5.84 -2.66 -16.59
N SER A 259 4.93 -3.50 -16.07
CA SER A 259 3.61 -3.02 -15.60
C SER A 259 3.71 -2.13 -14.36
N GLU A 260 4.76 -2.27 -13.57
CA GLU A 260 5.01 -1.46 -12.38
C GLU A 260 6.51 -1.23 -12.19
N GLY A 261 6.89 -0.18 -11.48
CA GLY A 261 8.27 0.05 -11.12
C GLY A 261 8.64 1.50 -10.83
N ILE A 262 9.94 1.67 -10.57
CA ILE A 262 10.57 2.96 -10.30
C ILE A 262 11.80 3.10 -11.21
N ALA A 263 11.95 4.25 -11.84
CA ALA A 263 13.15 4.61 -12.60
C ALA A 263 13.81 5.85 -12.00
N PHE A 264 15.07 5.72 -11.57
CA PHE A 264 15.91 6.82 -11.13
C PHE A 264 16.80 7.26 -12.28
N ILE A 265 16.51 8.41 -12.88
CA ILE A 265 17.15 8.88 -14.12
C ILE A 265 18.27 9.87 -13.75
N GLY A 266 19.49 9.36 -13.81
CA GLY A 266 20.72 10.06 -13.52
C GLY A 266 21.43 10.59 -14.77
N SER A 267 22.50 11.36 -14.57
CA SER A 267 23.28 11.97 -15.67
C SER A 267 24.20 10.99 -16.39
N LYS A 268 24.42 9.78 -15.87
CA LYS A 268 25.27 8.73 -16.44
C LYS A 268 24.54 7.42 -16.71
N GLY A 269 23.33 7.29 -16.20
CA GLY A 269 22.52 6.08 -16.38
C GLY A 269 21.19 6.18 -15.64
N THR A 270 20.32 5.23 -15.90
CA THR A 270 19.02 5.08 -15.27
C THR A 270 18.97 3.73 -14.54
N ILE A 271 18.63 3.74 -13.25
CA ILE A 271 18.26 2.51 -12.55
C ILE A 271 16.77 2.30 -12.73
N VAL A 272 16.39 1.11 -13.19
CA VAL A 272 14.99 0.65 -13.19
C VAL A 272 14.87 -0.48 -12.19
N VAL A 273 13.93 -0.41 -11.26
CA VAL A 273 13.71 -1.44 -10.23
C VAL A 273 12.23 -1.72 -10.05
N ASN A 274 11.90 -3.00 -9.87
CA ASN A 274 10.56 -3.48 -9.56
C ASN A 274 10.60 -4.73 -8.67
N ARG A 275 9.45 -5.39 -8.49
CA ARG A 275 9.35 -6.61 -7.66
C ARG A 275 10.13 -7.81 -8.18
N THR A 276 10.48 -7.84 -9.46
CA THR A 276 11.18 -8.96 -10.09
C THR A 276 12.69 -8.79 -10.15
N GLY A 277 13.21 -7.56 -10.02
CA GLY A 277 14.64 -7.28 -10.10
C GLY A 277 14.93 -5.82 -10.37
N TRP A 278 16.18 -5.56 -10.73
CA TRP A 278 16.64 -4.23 -11.12
C TRP A 278 17.71 -4.29 -12.21
N GLU A 279 17.85 -3.22 -12.96
CA GLU A 279 18.87 -3.07 -13.99
C GLU A 279 19.37 -1.63 -14.09
N VAL A 280 20.50 -1.45 -14.74
CA VAL A 280 21.06 -0.14 -15.10
C VAL A 280 21.07 0.01 -16.61
N ILE A 281 20.43 1.06 -17.10
CA ILE A 281 20.46 1.49 -18.50
C ILE A 281 21.48 2.63 -18.59
N PRO A 282 22.67 2.43 -19.23
CA PRO A 282 23.70 3.46 -19.32
C PRO A 282 23.31 4.56 -20.30
N GLU A 283 23.72 5.81 -19.98
CA GLU A 283 23.62 6.92 -20.93
C GLU A 283 24.73 6.87 -21.99
N LYS A 284 24.47 7.49 -23.14
CA LYS A 284 25.47 7.68 -24.20
C LYS A 284 26.34 8.89 -23.90
N ASP A 285 27.67 8.76 -24.01
CA ASP A 285 28.55 9.90 -24.09
C ASP A 285 28.51 10.49 -25.52
N HIS A 286 27.66 11.49 -25.72
CA HIS A 286 27.52 12.14 -27.02
C HIS A 286 28.80 12.89 -27.48
N ARG A 287 29.75 13.16 -26.57
CA ARG A 287 31.04 13.79 -26.93
C ARG A 287 32.02 12.78 -27.49
N ASN A 288 31.97 11.53 -27.04
CA ASN A 288 32.90 10.46 -27.43
C ASN A 288 32.25 9.31 -28.18
N GLY A 289 30.93 9.34 -28.40
CA GLY A 289 30.18 8.30 -29.11
C GLY A 289 30.10 6.95 -28.39
N CYS A 290 30.48 6.91 -27.10
CA CYS A 290 30.48 5.71 -26.26
C CYS A 290 29.33 5.69 -25.29
N LEU A 291 28.95 4.48 -24.87
CA LEU A 291 28.08 4.30 -23.69
C LEU A 291 28.88 4.63 -22.41
N LEU A 292 28.28 5.38 -21.51
CA LEU A 292 28.84 5.61 -20.18
C LEU A 292 28.56 4.37 -19.31
N TYR A 293 29.48 3.43 -19.32
CA TYR A 293 29.38 2.28 -18.43
C TYR A 293 29.67 2.72 -16.98
N THR A 294 28.73 2.40 -16.10
CA THR A 294 28.91 2.50 -14.67
C THR A 294 29.42 1.15 -14.16
N SER A 295 30.74 0.94 -14.20
CA SER A 295 31.40 -0.24 -13.64
C SER A 295 31.37 -0.24 -12.13
#